data_432d9fbb191e676766971d9547d5ad15
#
_entry.id   432d9fbb191e676766971d9547d5ad15
#
_cell.length_a   1.000
_cell.length_b   1.000
_cell.length_c   1.000
_cell.angle_alpha   90.00
_cell.angle_beta   90.00
_cell.angle_gamma   90.00
#
_symmetry.space_group_name_H-M   'P 1'
#
loop_
_entity.id
_entity.type
_entity.pdbx_description
1 polymer ?
#
loop_
_entity_poly.entity_id
_entity_poly.type
_entity_poly.pdbx_seq_one_letter_code
_entity_poly.pdbx_strand_id
1 'polypeptide(L)'
;MYILDSTGRVYSSNTHDLPSARSQGEPLTGRLNPPPGSLFRYLVAGNPDDWLLLASSAGYGFRVQIKELAVKNKAGKALITLPDKSRVLKPAMINNDNDLLVVATLQGRLLIFPVNELPELAKGKGNKIIQIPSKDLDADKDKVVAVTAIPVSGQLVIASGKRQLTLKANDIAHYSGNRANRGMFLPKGFQKVEALFAN
;
A
#
# COMPACT_ATOMS: atom_id res chain seq x y z
N MET A 1 -9.03 -13.77 7.47
CA MET A 1 -7.86 -13.15 6.83
C MET A 1 -8.08 -13.03 5.33
N TYR A 2 -7.38 -12.12 4.72
CA TYR A 2 -7.50 -11.82 3.29
C TYR A 2 -6.14 -11.86 2.63
N ILE A 3 -6.09 -12.33 1.39
CA ILE A 3 -4.85 -12.48 0.62
C ILE A 3 -5.00 -11.63 -0.64
N LEU A 4 -4.04 -10.78 -0.91
CA LEU A 4 -4.02 -9.90 -2.08
C LEU A 4 -2.97 -10.42 -3.06
N ASP A 5 -3.35 -10.58 -4.32
CA ASP A 5 -2.44 -11.05 -5.38
C ASP A 5 -1.84 -9.90 -6.21
N SER A 6 -0.93 -10.26 -7.08
CA SER A 6 -0.21 -9.31 -7.95
C SER A 6 -1.10 -8.63 -9.00
N THR A 7 -2.29 -9.15 -9.26
CA THR A 7 -3.27 -8.59 -10.20
C THR A 7 -4.27 -7.64 -9.54
N GLY A 8 -4.18 -7.48 -8.21
CA GLY A 8 -5.09 -6.64 -7.44
C GLY A 8 -6.40 -7.34 -7.05
N ARG A 9 -6.44 -8.67 -7.09
CA ARG A 9 -7.55 -9.47 -6.59
C ARG A 9 -7.35 -9.82 -5.12
N VAL A 10 -8.45 -9.95 -4.41
CA VAL A 10 -8.49 -10.37 -3.00
C VAL A 10 -9.22 -11.70 -2.86
N TYR A 11 -8.73 -12.51 -1.93
CA TYR A 11 -9.27 -13.81 -1.56
C TYR A 11 -9.49 -13.86 -0.06
N SER A 12 -10.56 -14.53 0.38
CA SER A 12 -10.80 -14.80 1.80
C SER A 12 -10.36 -16.21 2.15
N SER A 13 -9.76 -16.37 3.31
CA SER A 13 -9.48 -17.67 3.92
C SER A 13 -9.71 -17.59 5.41
N ASN A 14 -10.29 -18.65 5.98
CA ASN A 14 -10.44 -18.77 7.43
C ASN A 14 -9.10 -19.18 8.03
N THR A 15 -8.77 -18.64 9.17
CA THR A 15 -7.54 -19.03 9.90
C THR A 15 -7.60 -20.46 10.43
N HIS A 16 -8.80 -20.96 10.72
CA HIS A 16 -9.01 -22.34 11.17
C HIS A 16 -8.70 -23.40 10.11
N ASP A 17 -8.79 -23.02 8.83
CA ASP A 17 -8.52 -23.92 7.71
C ASP A 17 -7.04 -24.01 7.37
N LEU A 18 -6.19 -23.24 8.05
CA LEU A 18 -4.75 -23.27 7.81
C LEU A 18 -4.14 -24.55 8.41
N PRO A 19 -3.15 -25.16 7.74
CA PRO A 19 -2.42 -26.29 8.27
C PRO A 19 -1.70 -25.91 9.57
N SER A 20 -1.51 -26.89 10.45
CA SER A 20 -0.75 -26.69 11.69
C SER A 20 0.66 -26.15 11.38
N ALA A 21 1.18 -25.29 12.24
CA ALA A 21 2.53 -24.76 12.16
C ALA A 21 3.64 -25.85 12.17
N ARG A 22 3.28 -27.08 12.62
CA ARG A 22 4.17 -28.26 12.63
C ARG A 22 4.07 -29.09 11.34
N SER A 23 3.13 -28.77 10.45
CA SER A 23 2.97 -29.48 9.17
C SER A 23 3.95 -28.95 8.13
N GLN A 24 4.08 -29.67 7.01
CA GLN A 24 4.89 -29.23 5.87
C GLN A 24 4.24 -28.05 5.11
N GLY A 25 3.04 -27.61 5.53
CA GLY A 25 2.26 -26.61 4.82
C GLY A 25 1.61 -27.16 3.55
N GLU A 26 0.86 -26.30 2.88
CA GLU A 26 0.25 -26.62 1.59
C GLU A 26 0.23 -25.37 0.70
N PRO A 27 0.30 -25.53 -0.63
CA PRO A 27 0.21 -24.40 -1.55
C PRO A 27 -1.17 -23.71 -1.47
N LEU A 28 -1.20 -22.39 -1.40
CA LEU A 28 -2.45 -21.62 -1.43
C LEU A 28 -3.25 -21.87 -2.73
N THR A 29 -2.58 -22.20 -3.82
CA THR A 29 -3.22 -22.56 -5.11
C THR A 29 -4.02 -23.86 -5.05
N GLY A 30 -3.84 -24.71 -4.06
CA GLY A 30 -4.71 -25.86 -3.78
C GLY A 30 -6.06 -25.47 -3.18
N ARG A 31 -6.16 -24.28 -2.60
CA ARG A 31 -7.39 -23.78 -1.94
C ARG A 31 -8.06 -22.66 -2.71
N LEU A 32 -7.28 -21.85 -3.41
CA LEU A 32 -7.72 -20.66 -4.12
C LEU A 32 -7.41 -20.82 -5.62
N ASN A 33 -8.22 -20.19 -6.45
CA ASN A 33 -8.08 -20.23 -7.91
C ASN A 33 -7.63 -18.86 -8.45
N PRO A 34 -6.35 -18.47 -8.29
CA PRO A 34 -5.86 -17.22 -8.84
C PRO A 34 -5.74 -17.30 -10.37
N PRO A 35 -5.81 -16.17 -11.09
CA PRO A 35 -5.53 -16.14 -12.52
C PRO A 35 -4.15 -16.71 -12.84
N PRO A 36 -3.97 -17.37 -13.99
CA PRO A 36 -2.65 -17.88 -14.40
C PRO A 36 -1.58 -16.80 -14.36
N GLY A 37 -0.40 -17.13 -13.79
CA GLY A 37 0.73 -16.22 -13.67
C GLY A 37 0.62 -15.18 -12.54
N SER A 38 -0.50 -15.11 -11.82
CA SER A 38 -0.60 -14.23 -10.64
C SER A 38 0.16 -14.82 -9.44
N LEU A 39 0.62 -13.94 -8.56
CA LEU A 39 1.36 -14.29 -7.34
C LEU A 39 0.63 -13.72 -6.12
N PHE A 40 0.44 -14.51 -5.08
CA PHE A 40 0.00 -13.99 -3.79
C PHE A 40 1.10 -13.10 -3.19
N ARG A 41 0.74 -11.85 -2.83
CA ARG A 41 1.71 -10.82 -2.44
C ARG A 41 1.60 -10.42 -0.98
N TYR A 42 0.39 -10.19 -0.49
CA TYR A 42 0.17 -9.61 0.82
C TYR A 42 -0.94 -10.33 1.56
N LEU A 43 -0.72 -10.48 2.85
CA LEU A 43 -1.73 -10.95 3.78
C LEU A 43 -2.27 -9.75 4.56
N VAL A 44 -3.58 -9.69 4.71
CA VAL A 44 -4.30 -8.67 5.49
C VAL A 44 -5.15 -9.37 6.54
N ALA A 45 -5.07 -8.90 7.77
CA ALA A 45 -5.93 -9.31 8.86
C ALA A 45 -6.34 -8.06 9.67
N GLY A 46 -7.55 -8.06 10.20
CA GLY A 46 -8.10 -6.97 11.00
C GLY A 46 -9.59 -7.17 11.23
N ASN A 47 -10.21 -6.25 11.95
CA ASN A 47 -11.64 -6.25 12.18
C ASN A 47 -12.40 -5.76 10.93
N PRO A 48 -13.67 -6.14 10.76
CA PRO A 48 -14.46 -5.74 9.58
C PRO A 48 -14.51 -4.23 9.33
N ASP A 49 -14.53 -3.44 10.38
CA ASP A 49 -14.67 -1.97 10.32
C ASP A 49 -13.33 -1.23 10.27
N ASP A 50 -12.21 -1.95 10.37
CA ASP A 50 -10.88 -1.36 10.22
C ASP A 50 -10.68 -0.85 8.77
N TRP A 51 -9.90 0.21 8.64
CA TRP A 51 -9.60 0.85 7.37
C TRP A 51 -8.23 0.48 6.83
N LEU A 52 -8.18 0.23 5.54
CA LEU A 52 -6.96 -0.02 4.78
C LEU A 52 -6.72 1.06 3.73
N LEU A 53 -5.47 1.43 3.59
CA LEU A 53 -4.96 2.12 2.43
C LEU A 53 -4.56 1.09 1.37
N LEU A 54 -5.15 1.20 0.20
CA LEU A 54 -4.74 0.45 -0.99
C LEU A 54 -4.17 1.42 -2.02
N ALA A 55 -3.02 1.07 -2.59
CA ALA A 55 -2.35 1.89 -3.58
C ALA A 55 -1.63 1.07 -4.65
N SER A 56 -1.44 1.68 -5.81
CA SER A 56 -0.67 1.15 -6.93
C SER A 56 0.65 1.91 -7.12
N SER A 57 1.64 1.24 -7.71
CA SER A 57 2.92 1.89 -8.05
C SER A 57 2.80 3.02 -9.07
N ALA A 58 1.67 3.11 -9.77
CA ALA A 58 1.35 4.23 -10.66
C ALA A 58 0.90 5.50 -9.94
N GLY A 59 0.83 5.49 -8.60
CA GLY A 59 0.48 6.67 -7.81
C GLY A 59 -1.00 6.93 -7.67
N TYR A 60 -1.82 5.89 -7.65
CA TYR A 60 -3.26 5.93 -7.34
C TYR A 60 -3.56 5.14 -6.08
N GLY A 61 -4.55 5.57 -5.31
CA GLY A 61 -4.95 4.88 -4.10
C GLY A 61 -6.31 5.31 -3.57
N PHE A 62 -6.82 4.56 -2.60
CA PHE A 62 -8.10 4.79 -1.93
C PHE A 62 -8.12 4.12 -0.55
N ARG A 63 -9.11 4.48 0.25
CA ARG A 63 -9.42 3.84 1.53
C ARG A 63 -10.51 2.79 1.33
N VAL A 64 -10.39 1.66 1.98
CA VAL A 64 -11.39 0.58 1.95
C VAL A 64 -11.55 -0.03 3.33
N GLN A 65 -12.77 -0.34 3.75
CA GLN A 65 -13.00 -1.10 4.97
C GLN A 65 -12.68 -2.59 4.76
N ILE A 66 -12.14 -3.24 5.79
CA ILE A 66 -11.76 -4.66 5.69
C ILE A 66 -12.95 -5.55 5.35
N LYS A 67 -14.17 -5.23 5.79
CA LYS A 67 -15.40 -5.98 5.40
C LYS A 67 -15.61 -6.05 3.89
N GLU A 68 -15.16 -5.02 3.16
CA GLU A 68 -15.25 -4.99 1.70
C GLU A 68 -14.27 -5.96 1.01
N LEU A 69 -13.32 -6.54 1.76
CA LEU A 69 -12.41 -7.56 1.23
C LEU A 69 -13.05 -8.95 1.22
N ALA A 70 -14.15 -9.15 1.96
CA ALA A 70 -14.79 -10.44 2.07
C ALA A 70 -15.27 -10.97 0.73
N VAL A 71 -14.95 -12.22 0.44
CA VAL A 71 -15.32 -12.91 -0.78
C VAL A 71 -15.56 -14.40 -0.51
N LYS A 72 -16.64 -14.95 -1.06
CA LYS A 72 -17.01 -16.38 -0.92
C LYS A 72 -16.40 -17.25 -2.01
N ASN A 73 -16.09 -16.66 -3.16
CA ASN A 73 -15.61 -17.39 -4.32
C ASN A 73 -14.09 -17.63 -4.24
N LYS A 74 -13.66 -18.87 -4.50
CA LYS A 74 -12.23 -19.25 -4.56
C LYS A 74 -11.43 -18.50 -5.64
N ALA A 75 -12.10 -18.01 -6.70
CA ALA A 75 -11.47 -17.17 -7.73
C ALA A 75 -11.18 -15.72 -7.26
N GLY A 76 -11.56 -15.38 -6.03
CA GLY A 76 -11.40 -14.04 -5.50
C GLY A 76 -12.24 -13.00 -6.25
N LYS A 77 -12.08 -11.74 -5.88
CA LYS A 77 -12.69 -10.59 -6.58
C LYS A 77 -11.67 -9.52 -6.88
N ALA A 78 -11.85 -8.77 -7.97
CA ALA A 78 -11.05 -7.58 -8.24
C ALA A 78 -11.32 -6.53 -7.14
N LEU A 79 -10.27 -6.07 -6.48
CA LEU A 79 -10.32 -5.06 -5.41
C LEU A 79 -9.69 -3.76 -5.87
N ILE A 80 -8.45 -3.81 -6.35
CA ILE A 80 -7.76 -2.65 -6.88
C ILE A 80 -7.53 -2.81 -8.39
N THR A 81 -7.92 -1.80 -9.16
CA THR A 81 -7.65 -1.72 -10.59
C THR A 81 -6.26 -1.15 -10.81
N LEU A 82 -5.38 -1.94 -11.40
CA LEU A 82 -4.01 -1.53 -11.66
C LEU A 82 -3.88 -0.92 -13.05
N PRO A 83 -3.31 0.30 -13.18
CA PRO A 83 -2.86 0.81 -14.47
C PRO A 83 -1.81 -0.10 -15.11
N ASP A 84 -1.67 -0.02 -16.43
CA ASP A 84 -0.69 -0.81 -17.17
C ASP A 84 0.71 -0.68 -16.56
N LYS A 85 1.46 -1.79 -16.56
CA LYS A 85 2.82 -1.89 -16.01
C LYS A 85 2.94 -1.53 -14.52
N SER A 86 1.83 -1.33 -13.81
CA SER A 86 1.85 -1.04 -12.38
C SER A 86 1.65 -2.30 -11.54
N ARG A 87 2.03 -2.20 -10.28
CA ARG A 87 1.84 -3.26 -9.29
C ARG A 87 1.08 -2.75 -8.08
N VAL A 88 0.42 -3.66 -7.39
CA VAL A 88 -0.15 -3.37 -6.07
C VAL A 88 0.99 -3.13 -5.07
N LEU A 89 0.82 -2.14 -4.21
CA LEU A 89 1.74 -1.88 -3.09
C LEU A 89 1.27 -2.60 -1.83
N LYS A 90 2.17 -2.75 -0.85
CA LYS A 90 1.81 -3.31 0.45
C LYS A 90 0.70 -2.45 1.06
N PRO A 91 -0.44 -3.04 1.41
CA PRO A 91 -1.50 -2.33 2.11
C PRO A 91 -1.03 -1.81 3.46
N ALA A 92 -1.56 -0.67 3.90
CA ALA A 92 -1.29 -0.12 5.22
C ALA A 92 -2.60 0.06 5.99
N MET A 93 -2.56 -0.20 7.31
CA MET A 93 -3.69 0.10 8.19
C MET A 93 -3.81 1.60 8.38
N ILE A 94 -5.04 2.10 8.45
CA ILE A 94 -5.40 3.46 8.84
C ILE A 94 -6.09 3.34 10.18
N ASN A 95 -5.53 3.94 11.21
CA ASN A 95 -6.05 3.84 12.57
C ASN A 95 -7.05 4.94 12.89
N ASN A 96 -6.91 6.12 12.27
CA ASN A 96 -7.78 7.27 12.46
C ASN A 96 -7.98 8.03 11.15
N ASP A 97 -9.13 8.70 11.01
CA ASP A 97 -9.42 9.56 9.85
C ASP A 97 -8.48 10.78 9.76
N ASN A 98 -7.81 11.14 10.84
CA ASN A 98 -6.83 12.22 10.88
C ASN A 98 -5.40 11.76 10.62
N ASP A 99 -5.17 10.45 10.39
CA ASP A 99 -3.84 9.96 10.05
C ASP A 99 -3.32 10.64 8.79
N LEU A 100 -2.00 10.69 8.68
CA LEU A 100 -1.29 11.23 7.52
C LEU A 100 -0.89 10.08 6.60
N LEU A 101 -1.27 10.19 5.33
CA LEU A 101 -0.75 9.32 4.28
C LEU A 101 0.66 9.77 3.91
N VAL A 102 1.57 8.82 3.86
CA VAL A 102 2.95 8.99 3.42
C VAL A 102 3.17 8.22 2.13
N VAL A 103 3.69 8.89 1.11
CA VAL A 103 3.98 8.31 -0.21
C VAL A 103 5.44 8.55 -0.56
N ALA A 104 6.16 7.48 -0.87
CA ALA A 104 7.55 7.57 -1.34
C ALA A 104 7.70 7.02 -2.76
N THR A 105 8.51 7.69 -3.60
CA THR A 105 8.79 7.28 -4.97
C THR A 105 10.20 6.69 -5.14
N LEU A 106 10.40 6.01 -6.26
CA LEU A 106 11.68 5.39 -6.64
C LEU A 106 12.82 6.42 -6.75
N GLN A 107 12.50 7.64 -7.21
CA GLN A 107 13.47 8.75 -7.24
C GLN A 107 13.74 9.38 -5.87
N GLY A 108 13.11 8.87 -4.81
CA GLY A 108 13.32 9.39 -3.46
C GLY A 108 12.55 10.66 -3.16
N ARG A 109 11.39 10.86 -3.76
CA ARG A 109 10.45 11.92 -3.36
C ARG A 109 9.53 11.41 -2.29
N LEU A 110 9.23 12.27 -1.34
CA LEU A 110 8.29 12.04 -0.26
C LEU A 110 7.16 13.09 -0.32
N LEU A 111 5.93 12.66 -0.18
CA LEU A 111 4.75 13.51 -0.03
C LEU A 111 3.92 13.01 1.13
N ILE A 112 3.48 13.93 1.98
CA ILE A 112 2.65 13.65 3.15
C ILE A 112 1.40 14.52 3.09
N PHE A 113 0.22 13.94 3.29
CA PHE A 113 -1.06 14.67 3.31
C PHE A 113 -2.11 13.90 4.13
N PRO A 114 -3.22 14.54 4.55
CA PRO A 114 -4.26 13.87 5.33
C PRO A 114 -4.87 12.68 4.59
N VAL A 115 -5.03 11.54 5.26
CA VAL A 115 -5.58 10.32 4.66
C VAL A 115 -7.04 10.49 4.23
N ASN A 116 -7.79 11.38 4.88
CA ASN A 116 -9.19 11.67 4.56
C ASN A 116 -9.39 12.38 3.21
N GLU A 117 -8.32 12.88 2.56
CA GLU A 117 -8.37 13.36 1.18
C GLU A 117 -8.54 12.21 0.15
N LEU A 118 -8.38 10.96 0.57
CA LEU A 118 -8.60 9.81 -0.30
C LEU A 118 -10.08 9.39 -0.29
N PRO A 119 -10.59 8.96 -1.45
CA PRO A 119 -11.95 8.43 -1.55
C PRO A 119 -12.08 7.12 -0.77
N GLU A 120 -13.27 6.89 -0.25
CA GLU A 120 -13.71 5.61 0.29
C GLU A 120 -14.34 4.80 -0.82
N LEU A 121 -13.73 3.69 -1.20
CA LEU A 121 -14.21 2.85 -2.29
C LEU A 121 -14.24 1.38 -1.86
N ALA A 122 -15.28 0.67 -2.26
CA ALA A 122 -15.34 -0.80 -2.10
C ALA A 122 -14.40 -1.52 -3.09
N LYS A 123 -14.08 -0.88 -4.20
CA LYS A 123 -13.14 -1.36 -5.24
C LYS A 123 -12.81 -0.25 -6.24
N GLY A 124 -11.71 -0.38 -6.95
CA GLY A 124 -11.42 0.51 -8.09
C GLY A 124 -9.95 0.89 -8.19
N LYS A 125 -9.66 1.94 -8.96
CA LYS A 125 -8.32 2.49 -9.15
C LYS A 125 -7.94 3.48 -8.06
N GLY A 126 -8.94 4.17 -7.49
CA GLY A 126 -8.71 5.29 -6.57
C GLY A 126 -8.35 6.60 -7.26
N ASN A 127 -7.98 7.58 -6.44
CA ASN A 127 -7.52 8.89 -6.89
C ASN A 127 -6.00 8.97 -6.91
N LYS A 128 -5.48 9.94 -7.69
CA LYS A 128 -4.04 10.20 -7.71
C LYS A 128 -3.55 10.65 -6.34
N ILE A 129 -2.53 9.96 -5.81
CA ILE A 129 -1.92 10.25 -4.50
C ILE A 129 -0.65 11.08 -4.63
N ILE A 130 0.09 10.90 -5.73
CA ILE A 130 1.31 11.66 -6.03
C ILE A 130 1.44 11.84 -7.54
N GLN A 131 2.00 12.97 -7.96
CA GLN A 131 2.26 13.23 -9.37
C GLN A 131 3.57 12.58 -9.81
N ILE A 132 3.44 11.63 -10.74
CA ILE A 132 4.58 11.04 -11.48
C ILE A 132 4.37 11.38 -12.95
N PRO A 133 5.36 11.97 -13.65
CA PRO A 133 5.27 12.22 -15.07
C PRO A 133 5.06 10.90 -15.85
N SER A 134 4.13 10.87 -16.80
CA SER A 134 3.82 9.65 -17.55
C SER A 134 5.06 9.07 -18.22
N LYS A 135 5.92 9.91 -18.81
CA LYS A 135 7.18 9.49 -19.42
C LYS A 135 8.13 8.77 -18.47
N ASP A 136 8.15 9.16 -17.19
CA ASP A 136 9.01 8.55 -16.18
C ASP A 136 8.39 7.22 -15.69
N LEU A 137 7.07 7.16 -15.59
CA LEU A 137 6.33 5.95 -15.27
C LEU A 137 6.46 4.90 -16.38
N ASP A 138 6.26 5.30 -17.66
CA ASP A 138 6.33 4.40 -18.82
C ASP A 138 7.74 3.86 -19.04
N ALA A 139 8.77 4.67 -18.75
CA ALA A 139 10.18 4.30 -18.83
C ALA A 139 10.71 3.61 -17.57
N ASP A 140 9.85 3.33 -16.58
CA ASP A 140 10.19 2.76 -15.26
C ASP A 140 11.26 3.57 -14.48
N LYS A 141 11.36 4.88 -14.77
CA LYS A 141 12.31 5.79 -14.12
C LYS A 141 11.82 6.30 -12.77
N ASP A 142 10.49 6.43 -12.61
CA ASP A 142 9.87 6.79 -11.33
C ASP A 142 8.53 6.10 -11.16
N LYS A 143 8.24 5.68 -9.93
CA LYS A 143 7.00 5.02 -9.49
C LYS A 143 6.89 5.10 -7.98
N VAL A 144 5.71 4.91 -7.43
CA VAL A 144 5.57 4.74 -5.99
C VAL A 144 6.18 3.40 -5.58
N VAL A 145 7.03 3.43 -4.57
CA VAL A 145 7.69 2.23 -4.02
C VAL A 145 7.11 1.81 -2.67
N ALA A 146 6.65 2.77 -1.87
CA ALA A 146 6.08 2.50 -0.56
C ALA A 146 5.01 3.54 -0.19
N VAL A 147 4.01 3.09 0.55
CA VAL A 147 3.01 3.93 1.20
C VAL A 147 2.80 3.44 2.63
N THR A 148 2.46 4.36 3.53
CA THR A 148 2.01 4.03 4.88
C THR A 148 1.08 5.12 5.41
N ALA A 149 0.37 4.84 6.50
CA ALA A 149 -0.34 5.85 7.27
C ALA A 149 0.34 6.00 8.63
N ILE A 150 0.46 7.23 9.10
CA ILE A 150 1.06 7.56 10.41
C ILE A 150 0.12 8.46 11.19
N PRO A 151 0.07 8.36 12.53
CA PRO A 151 -0.64 9.33 13.36
C PRO A 151 -0.09 10.75 13.16
N VAL A 152 -0.94 11.77 13.30
CA VAL A 152 -0.54 13.18 13.20
C VAL A 152 0.62 13.53 14.16
N SER A 153 0.61 12.96 15.36
CA SER A 153 1.65 13.13 16.36
C SER A 153 2.77 12.07 16.28
N GLY A 154 2.68 11.15 15.32
CA GLY A 154 3.63 10.05 15.16
C GLY A 154 4.93 10.47 14.50
N GLN A 155 5.82 9.52 14.39
CA GLN A 155 7.09 9.64 13.67
C GLN A 155 7.08 8.72 12.46
N LEU A 156 7.81 9.11 11.43
CA LEU A 156 8.03 8.29 10.25
C LEU A 156 9.46 7.78 10.23
N VAL A 157 9.63 6.47 10.14
CA VAL A 157 10.93 5.85 9.90
C VAL A 157 11.03 5.40 8.44
N ILE A 158 12.04 5.87 7.76
CA ILE A 158 12.35 5.56 6.35
C ILE A 158 13.58 4.64 6.32
N ALA A 159 13.42 3.43 5.81
CA ALA A 159 14.53 2.51 5.60
C ALA A 159 15.12 2.68 4.19
N SER A 160 16.46 2.77 4.11
CA SER A 160 17.22 2.90 2.88
C SER A 160 18.52 2.10 2.99
N GLY A 161 18.50 0.86 2.51
CA GLY A 161 19.58 -0.10 2.72
C GLY A 161 19.80 -0.38 4.20
N LYS A 162 21.05 -0.20 4.67
CA LYS A 162 21.40 -0.36 6.09
C LYS A 162 21.13 0.90 6.95
N ARG A 163 20.58 1.96 6.36
CA ARG A 163 20.35 3.24 7.03
C ARG A 163 18.87 3.43 7.33
N GLN A 164 18.61 4.18 8.40
CA GLN A 164 17.26 4.61 8.75
C GLN A 164 17.28 6.12 8.99
N LEU A 165 16.24 6.80 8.52
CA LEU A 165 15.97 8.21 8.77
C LEU A 165 14.66 8.31 9.54
N THR A 166 14.67 8.90 10.71
CA THR A 166 13.47 9.17 11.49
C THR A 166 13.08 10.63 11.29
N LEU A 167 11.87 10.85 10.76
CA LEU A 167 11.26 12.17 10.65
C LEU A 167 10.33 12.40 11.82
N LYS A 168 10.55 13.48 12.56
CA LYS A 168 9.70 13.98 13.64
C LYS A 168 8.67 15.00 13.08
N ALA A 169 7.78 15.49 13.93
CA ALA A 169 6.70 16.40 13.53
C ALA A 169 7.16 17.60 12.66
N ASN A 170 8.26 18.25 13.01
CA ASN A 170 8.80 19.38 12.22
C ASN A 170 9.31 18.94 10.84
N ASP A 171 9.93 17.76 10.77
CA ASP A 171 10.42 17.20 9.51
C ASP A 171 9.25 16.76 8.63
N ILE A 172 8.19 16.19 9.22
CA ILE A 172 6.96 15.80 8.54
C ILE A 172 6.31 17.01 7.89
N ALA A 173 6.26 18.15 8.58
CA ALA A 173 5.72 19.40 8.04
C ALA A 173 6.46 19.87 6.78
N HIS A 174 7.77 19.62 6.66
CA HIS A 174 8.56 19.94 5.47
C HIS A 174 8.10 19.14 4.22
N TYR A 175 7.66 17.91 4.40
CA TYR A 175 7.18 17.04 3.30
C TYR A 175 5.67 17.08 3.10
N SER A 176 4.97 17.86 3.93
CA SER A 176 3.52 18.02 3.81
C SER A 176 3.16 18.86 2.59
N GLY A 177 2.10 18.47 1.90
CA GLY A 177 1.63 19.17 0.70
C GLY A 177 0.25 18.66 0.25
N ASN A 178 -0.30 19.28 -0.79
CA ASN A 178 -1.58 18.86 -1.33
C ASN A 178 -1.45 17.49 -2.02
N ARG A 179 -2.48 16.67 -1.90
CA ARG A 179 -2.61 15.41 -2.63
C ARG A 179 -2.34 15.62 -4.13
N ALA A 180 -1.70 14.65 -4.76
CA ALA A 180 -1.32 14.68 -6.17
C ALA A 180 -0.23 15.71 -6.54
N ASN A 181 0.41 16.35 -5.57
CA ASN A 181 1.65 17.08 -5.81
C ASN A 181 2.82 16.10 -6.06
N ARG A 182 3.95 16.62 -6.50
CA ARG A 182 5.13 15.80 -6.84
C ARG A 182 5.94 15.35 -5.63
N GLY A 183 5.73 15.98 -4.47
CA GLY A 183 6.53 15.75 -3.28
C GLY A 183 7.95 16.31 -3.37
N MET A 184 8.68 16.28 -2.24
CA MET A 184 10.03 16.79 -2.10
C MET A 184 11.06 15.67 -2.02
N PHE A 185 12.30 15.95 -2.43
CA PHE A 185 13.36 14.95 -2.34
C PHE A 185 13.79 14.72 -0.89
N LEU A 186 13.98 13.45 -0.56
CA LEU A 186 14.66 13.06 0.65
C LEU A 186 16.15 13.47 0.60
N PRO A 187 16.81 13.62 1.74
CA PRO A 187 18.24 13.90 1.81
C PRO A 187 19.06 12.86 1.02
N LYS A 188 20.20 13.31 0.49
CA LYS A 188 21.15 12.40 -0.17
C LYS A 188 21.50 11.23 0.75
N GLY A 189 21.43 10.01 0.23
CA GLY A 189 21.68 8.77 0.98
C GLY A 189 20.42 8.10 1.55
N PHE A 190 19.24 8.76 1.47
CA PHE A 190 17.95 8.20 1.87
C PHE A 190 16.94 8.17 0.71
N GLN A 191 17.35 8.52 -0.50
CA GLN A 191 16.47 8.58 -1.66
C GLN A 191 16.08 7.19 -2.17
N LYS A 192 16.86 6.14 -1.88
CA LYS A 192 16.50 4.75 -2.22
C LYS A 192 15.61 4.17 -1.09
N VAL A 193 14.34 4.54 -1.11
CA VAL A 193 13.38 4.07 -0.11
C VAL A 193 13.05 2.59 -0.33
N GLU A 194 13.21 1.76 0.70
CA GLU A 194 12.87 0.34 0.70
C GLU A 194 11.60 0.07 1.51
N ALA A 195 11.43 0.76 2.63
CA ALA A 195 10.25 0.63 3.49
C ALA A 195 9.96 1.90 4.27
N LEU A 196 8.70 2.05 4.66
CA LEU A 196 8.19 3.12 5.54
C LEU A 196 7.53 2.45 6.75
N PHE A 197 7.79 2.99 7.94
CA PHE A 197 7.21 2.51 9.19
C PHE A 197 6.65 3.69 9.99
N ALA A 198 5.46 3.49 10.57
CA ALA A 198 4.92 4.35 11.62
C ALA A 198 5.60 3.99 12.96
N ASN A 199 5.95 5.01 13.77
CA ASN A 199 6.49 4.82 15.10
C ASN A 199 5.82 5.78 16.09
#